data_a652f8bfb9488591424e1590b4506a3c
#
_entry.id   a652f8bfb9488591424e1590b4506a3c
#
_cell.length_a   1.000
_cell.length_b   1.000
_cell.length_c   1.000
_cell.angle_alpha   90.00
_cell.angle_beta   90.00
_cell.angle_gamma   90.00
#
_symmetry.space_group_name_H-M   'P 1'
#
loop_
_entity.id
_entity.type
_entity.pdbx_description
1 polymer ?
#
loop_
_entity_poly.entity_id
_entity_poly.type
_entity_poly.pdbx_seq_one_letter_code
_entity_poly.pdbx_strand_id
1 'polypeptide(L)'
;PRLVDHYSSRNKLDTVKAIVDKAIEIEPGNMFYRLAKNIVQLNMGEYDDCVALGDSLIHNNDKLAEAYYNVGTAYFNKAVKREKTGNESRQKRKEVNSLYEKSMPYLERYRILRQKELERWAPMLYTIYLNLNKGKEFDEIEKKKKKHSNNRKKD
;
A
#
# COMPACT_ATOMS: atom_id res chain seq x y z
N PRO A 1 -7.88 -22.13 15.58
CA PRO A 1 -6.92 -22.08 14.48
C PRO A 1 -6.43 -20.65 14.20
N ARG A 2 -7.36 -19.66 14.10
CA ARG A 2 -7.05 -18.28 13.67
C ARG A 2 -6.13 -17.50 14.60
N LEU A 3 -6.20 -17.72 15.93
CA LEU A 3 -5.36 -17.00 16.90
C LEU A 3 -3.91 -17.50 16.85
N VAL A 4 -3.72 -18.80 16.77
CA VAL A 4 -2.41 -19.44 16.66
C VAL A 4 -1.72 -19.04 15.35
N ASP A 5 -2.46 -19.00 14.25
CA ASP A 5 -1.95 -18.56 12.95
C ASP A 5 -1.52 -17.08 12.97
N HIS A 6 -2.30 -16.24 13.65
CA HIS A 6 -1.98 -14.81 13.79
C HIS A 6 -0.68 -14.59 14.60
N TYR A 7 -0.53 -15.26 15.75
CA TYR A 7 0.69 -15.18 16.56
C TYR A 7 1.91 -15.75 15.84
N SER A 8 1.74 -16.87 15.14
CA SER A 8 2.80 -17.48 14.34
C SER A 8 3.27 -16.56 13.21
N SER A 9 2.34 -15.88 12.53
CA SER A 9 2.66 -14.93 11.47
C SER A 9 3.36 -13.68 12.02
N ARG A 10 2.93 -13.17 13.17
CA ARG A 10 3.56 -12.01 13.81
C ARG A 10 4.97 -12.32 14.29
N ASN A 11 5.18 -13.47 14.95
CA ASN A 11 6.50 -13.91 15.37
C ASN A 11 7.48 -14.05 14.20
N LYS A 12 7.01 -14.51 13.03
CA LYS A 12 7.82 -14.57 11.82
C LYS A 12 8.20 -13.17 11.33
N LEU A 13 7.28 -12.21 11.34
CA LEU A 13 7.57 -10.82 10.96
C LEU A 13 8.54 -10.15 11.92
N ASP A 14 8.41 -10.36 13.23
CA ASP A 14 9.36 -9.87 14.24
C ASP A 14 10.77 -10.40 14.00
N THR A 15 10.90 -11.70 13.68
CA THR A 15 12.17 -12.33 13.33
C THR A 15 12.76 -11.73 12.05
N VAL A 16 11.96 -11.55 11.00
CA VAL A 16 12.40 -10.94 9.74
C VAL A 16 12.84 -9.50 9.97
N LYS A 17 12.09 -8.74 10.80
CA LYS A 17 12.45 -7.37 11.17
C LYS A 17 13.83 -7.30 11.83
N ALA A 18 14.08 -8.17 12.80
CA ALA A 18 15.38 -8.22 13.49
C ALA A 18 16.55 -8.54 12.54
N ILE A 19 16.34 -9.47 11.59
CA ILE A 19 17.34 -9.80 10.58
C ILE A 19 17.62 -8.62 9.66
N VAL A 20 16.57 -7.96 9.18
CA VAL A 20 16.69 -6.81 8.28
C VAL A 20 17.33 -5.62 8.98
N ASP A 21 16.99 -5.34 10.25
CA ASP A 21 17.60 -4.28 11.04
C ASP A 21 19.11 -4.52 11.22
N LYS A 22 19.53 -5.74 11.51
CA LYS A 22 20.95 -6.11 11.54
C LYS A 22 21.64 -5.95 10.19
N ALA A 23 21.00 -6.33 9.10
CA ALA A 23 21.56 -6.15 7.76
C ALA A 23 21.78 -4.65 7.43
N ILE A 24 20.85 -3.79 7.84
CA ILE A 24 20.98 -2.32 7.68
C ILE A 24 22.10 -1.75 8.56
N GLU A 25 22.32 -2.27 9.77
CA GLU A 25 23.46 -1.86 10.61
C GLU A 25 24.82 -2.13 9.94
N ILE A 26 24.92 -3.26 9.21
CA ILE A 26 26.14 -3.65 8.48
C ILE A 26 26.29 -2.83 7.19
N GLU A 27 25.21 -2.64 6.45
CA GLU A 27 25.18 -1.91 5.17
C GLU A 27 24.07 -0.85 5.16
N PRO A 28 24.24 0.31 5.81
CA PRO A 28 23.19 1.33 5.94
C PRO A 28 22.68 1.91 4.62
N GLY A 29 23.53 1.94 3.61
CA GLY A 29 23.21 2.44 2.26
C GLY A 29 22.56 1.42 1.34
N ASN A 30 22.43 0.16 1.76
CA ASN A 30 21.90 -0.89 0.91
C ASN A 30 20.38 -0.71 0.71
N MET A 31 20.00 -0.31 -0.50
CA MET A 31 18.62 -0.02 -0.87
C MET A 31 17.72 -1.26 -0.77
N PHE A 32 18.25 -2.45 -1.04
CA PHE A 32 17.50 -3.70 -0.94
C PHE A 32 17.07 -3.98 0.51
N TYR A 33 17.98 -3.82 1.48
CA TYR A 33 17.63 -4.02 2.89
C TYR A 33 16.65 -2.96 3.40
N ARG A 34 16.81 -1.72 2.97
CA ARG A 34 15.88 -0.64 3.31
C ARG A 34 14.48 -0.88 2.73
N LEU A 35 14.39 -1.37 1.49
CA LEU A 35 13.11 -1.76 0.88
C LEU A 35 12.49 -2.97 1.60
N ALA A 36 13.28 -3.97 1.98
CA ALA A 36 12.81 -5.10 2.78
C ALA A 36 12.24 -4.63 4.12
N LYS A 37 12.89 -3.70 4.81
CA LYS A 37 12.37 -3.08 6.05
C LYS A 37 11.04 -2.37 5.79
N ASN A 38 10.93 -1.63 4.71
CA ASN A 38 9.69 -0.93 4.33
C ASN A 38 8.51 -1.89 4.13
N ILE A 39 8.75 -3.04 3.49
CA ILE A 39 7.75 -4.11 3.32
C ILE A 39 7.35 -4.72 4.68
N VAL A 40 8.32 -4.97 5.55
CA VAL A 40 8.05 -5.52 6.89
C VAL A 40 7.22 -4.55 7.72
N GLN A 41 7.55 -3.26 7.72
CA GLN A 41 6.77 -2.22 8.41
C GLN A 41 5.33 -2.17 7.93
N LEU A 42 5.09 -2.25 6.61
CA LEU A 42 3.74 -2.32 6.05
C LEU A 42 2.98 -3.54 6.59
N ASN A 43 3.59 -4.72 6.55
CA ASN A 43 2.96 -5.97 6.97
C ASN A 43 2.71 -6.03 8.49
N MET A 44 3.53 -5.35 9.28
CA MET A 44 3.34 -5.23 10.72
C MET A 44 2.31 -4.16 11.11
N GLY A 45 1.83 -3.36 10.15
CA GLY A 45 0.92 -2.25 10.42
C GLY A 45 1.62 -1.01 11.00
N GLU A 46 2.94 -0.92 10.91
CA GLU A 46 3.75 0.23 11.29
C GLU A 46 3.69 1.30 10.17
N TYR A 47 2.47 1.80 9.90
CA TYR A 47 2.19 2.59 8.70
C TYR A 47 2.95 3.92 8.64
N ASP A 48 3.12 4.63 9.77
CA ASP A 48 3.83 5.91 9.79
C ASP A 48 5.32 5.73 9.50
N ASP A 49 5.93 4.70 10.06
CA ASP A 49 7.33 4.33 9.77
C ASP A 49 7.48 3.85 8.32
N CYS A 50 6.52 3.08 7.82
CA CYS A 50 6.48 2.64 6.42
C CYS A 50 6.43 3.84 5.46
N VAL A 51 5.62 4.85 5.75
CA VAL A 51 5.55 6.09 4.94
C VAL A 51 6.89 6.84 4.98
N ALA A 52 7.45 7.08 6.16
CA ALA A 52 8.69 7.84 6.32
C ALA A 52 9.86 7.17 5.58
N LEU A 53 10.03 5.86 5.73
CA LEU A 53 11.09 5.11 5.04
C LEU A 53 10.81 5.04 3.53
N GLY A 54 9.56 4.81 3.13
CA GLY A 54 9.16 4.74 1.73
C GLY A 54 9.41 6.06 0.99
N ASP A 55 9.07 7.20 1.57
CA ASP A 55 9.35 8.52 1.00
C ASP A 55 10.86 8.77 0.85
N SER A 56 11.68 8.37 1.82
CA SER A 56 13.14 8.43 1.70
C SER A 56 13.67 7.55 0.56
N LEU A 57 13.09 6.36 0.35
CA LEU A 57 13.45 5.48 -0.75
C LEU A 57 13.07 6.08 -2.11
N ILE A 58 11.88 6.67 -2.22
CA ILE A 58 11.39 7.36 -3.41
C ILE A 58 12.26 8.56 -3.75
N HIS A 59 12.66 9.34 -2.74
CA HIS A 59 13.54 10.48 -2.94
C HIS A 59 14.89 10.07 -3.56
N ASN A 60 15.44 8.93 -3.15
CA ASN A 60 16.69 8.40 -3.70
C ASN A 60 16.53 7.71 -5.05
N ASN A 61 15.34 7.15 -5.34
CA ASN A 61 15.03 6.50 -6.61
C ASN A 61 13.53 6.63 -6.93
N ASP A 62 13.19 7.61 -7.76
CA ASP A 62 11.84 7.93 -8.19
C ASP A 62 11.18 6.88 -9.12
N LYS A 63 11.93 5.83 -9.49
CA LYS A 63 11.43 4.69 -10.28
C LYS A 63 11.24 3.43 -9.44
N LEU A 64 11.46 3.51 -8.12
CA LEU A 64 11.31 2.37 -7.21
C LEU A 64 9.82 2.07 -6.96
N ALA A 65 9.21 1.33 -7.86
CA ALA A 65 7.77 1.05 -7.86
C ALA A 65 7.26 0.49 -6.52
N GLU A 66 8.00 -0.45 -5.90
CA GLU A 66 7.59 -1.08 -4.65
C GLU A 66 7.47 -0.10 -3.49
N ALA A 67 8.32 0.95 -3.43
CA ALA A 67 8.20 1.98 -2.41
C ALA A 67 6.89 2.78 -2.57
N TYR A 68 6.50 3.13 -3.79
CA TYR A 68 5.21 3.77 -4.05
C TYR A 68 4.04 2.88 -3.66
N TYR A 69 4.12 1.59 -3.97
CA TYR A 69 3.09 0.63 -3.56
C TYR A 69 2.96 0.57 -2.04
N ASN A 70 4.08 0.47 -1.33
CA ASN A 70 4.10 0.33 0.13
C ASN A 70 3.54 1.59 0.82
N VAL A 71 3.97 2.79 0.39
CA VAL A 71 3.46 4.06 0.96
C VAL A 71 1.97 4.23 0.65
N GLY A 72 1.57 4.01 -0.60
CA GLY A 72 0.16 4.09 -1.00
C GLY A 72 -0.71 3.12 -0.21
N THR A 73 -0.27 1.87 -0.06
CA THR A 73 -0.97 0.85 0.73
C THR A 73 -1.02 1.21 2.22
N ALA A 74 0.04 1.78 2.78
CA ALA A 74 0.06 2.21 4.17
C ALA A 74 -1.02 3.28 4.46
N TYR A 75 -1.12 4.31 3.62
CA TYR A 75 -2.19 5.31 3.74
C TYR A 75 -3.58 4.70 3.51
N PHE A 76 -3.73 3.83 2.53
CA PHE A 76 -4.98 3.12 2.27
C PHE A 76 -5.43 2.31 3.49
N ASN A 77 -4.53 1.52 4.08
CA ASN A 77 -4.84 0.71 5.25
C ASN A 77 -5.16 1.57 6.49
N LYS A 78 -4.51 2.73 6.65
CA LYS A 78 -4.89 3.71 7.69
C LYS A 78 -6.32 4.20 7.49
N ALA A 79 -6.72 4.51 6.25
CA ALA A 79 -8.09 4.93 5.95
C ALA A 79 -9.10 3.83 6.29
N VAL A 80 -8.86 2.60 5.83
CA VAL A 80 -9.72 1.44 6.12
C VAL A 80 -9.83 1.17 7.62
N LYS A 81 -8.72 1.27 8.35
CA LYS A 81 -8.71 1.11 9.82
C LYS A 81 -9.55 2.20 10.48
N ARG A 82 -9.43 3.45 10.02
CA ARG A 82 -10.19 4.58 10.55
C ARG A 82 -11.69 4.45 10.25
N GLU A 83 -12.06 3.96 9.07
CA GLU A 83 -13.48 3.67 8.74
C GLU A 83 -14.13 2.70 9.71
N LYS A 84 -13.39 1.67 10.13
CA LYS A 84 -13.90 0.61 11.03
C LYS A 84 -13.96 1.00 12.51
N THR A 85 -13.36 2.12 12.90
CA THR A 85 -13.22 2.52 14.31
C THR A 85 -14.07 3.73 14.66
N GLY A 86 -14.69 3.70 15.83
CA GLY A 86 -15.51 4.79 16.36
C GLY A 86 -16.84 4.99 15.62
N ASN A 87 -17.64 5.94 16.10
CA ASN A 87 -18.94 6.27 15.53
C ASN A 87 -18.79 7.08 14.22
N GLU A 88 -19.76 6.95 13.35
CA GLU A 88 -19.82 7.75 12.13
C GLU A 88 -19.99 9.22 12.45
N SER A 89 -19.16 10.08 11.85
CA SER A 89 -19.20 11.53 12.04
C SER A 89 -18.63 12.26 10.83
N ARG A 90 -18.98 13.54 10.69
CA ARG A 90 -18.39 14.38 9.64
C ARG A 90 -16.87 14.49 9.78
N GLN A 91 -16.35 14.54 11.00
CA GLN A 91 -14.90 14.57 11.25
C GLN A 91 -14.22 13.28 10.82
N LYS A 92 -14.79 12.13 11.18
CA LYS A 92 -14.30 10.81 10.72
C LYS A 92 -14.24 10.73 9.20
N ARG A 93 -15.30 11.15 8.51
CA ARG A 93 -15.36 11.18 7.05
C ARG A 93 -14.25 12.06 6.45
N LYS A 94 -14.00 13.23 7.02
CA LYS A 94 -12.91 14.10 6.63
C LYS A 94 -11.53 13.43 6.77
N GLU A 95 -11.29 12.76 7.90
CA GLU A 95 -10.03 12.06 8.17
C GLU A 95 -9.79 10.92 7.17
N VAL A 96 -10.81 10.10 6.93
CA VAL A 96 -10.77 8.99 5.97
C VAL A 96 -10.48 9.51 4.56
N ASN A 97 -11.21 10.52 4.10
CA ASN A 97 -10.99 11.10 2.78
C ASN A 97 -9.58 11.67 2.63
N SER A 98 -9.07 12.37 3.65
CA SER A 98 -7.70 12.87 3.64
C SER A 98 -6.65 11.76 3.51
N LEU A 99 -6.87 10.61 4.15
CA LEU A 99 -5.98 9.45 4.02
C LEU A 99 -6.05 8.84 2.61
N TYR A 100 -7.24 8.74 2.02
CA TYR A 100 -7.39 8.30 0.63
C TYR A 100 -6.75 9.29 -0.36
N GLU A 101 -6.90 10.60 -0.15
CA GLU A 101 -6.24 11.63 -0.94
C GLU A 101 -4.71 11.52 -0.88
N LYS A 102 -4.15 11.19 0.28
CA LYS A 102 -2.71 10.93 0.45
C LYS A 102 -2.25 9.65 -0.23
N SER A 103 -3.05 8.59 -0.18
CA SER A 103 -2.75 7.29 -0.81
C SER A 103 -2.72 7.38 -2.34
N MET A 104 -3.65 8.14 -2.91
CA MET A 104 -3.95 8.17 -4.33
C MET A 104 -2.71 8.42 -5.22
N PRO A 105 -1.90 9.48 -5.04
CA PRO A 105 -0.79 9.79 -5.94
C PRO A 105 0.29 8.71 -5.94
N TYR A 106 0.53 8.03 -4.82
CA TYR A 106 1.48 6.92 -4.75
C TYR A 106 0.99 5.72 -5.57
N LEU A 107 -0.27 5.34 -5.42
CA LEU A 107 -0.86 4.23 -6.18
C LEU A 107 -1.02 4.55 -7.68
N GLU A 108 -1.31 5.79 -8.03
CA GLU A 108 -1.31 6.24 -9.43
C GLU A 108 0.10 6.18 -10.04
N ARG A 109 1.13 6.57 -9.28
CA ARG A 109 2.52 6.42 -9.74
C ARG A 109 2.91 4.96 -9.88
N TYR A 110 2.54 4.11 -8.92
CA TYR A 110 2.75 2.66 -9.04
C TYR A 110 2.07 2.10 -10.29
N ARG A 111 0.81 2.46 -10.56
CA ARG A 111 0.07 2.08 -11.77
C ARG A 111 0.84 2.44 -13.05
N ILE A 112 1.46 3.61 -13.12
CA ILE A 112 2.26 4.04 -14.28
C ILE A 112 3.50 3.12 -14.43
N LEU A 113 4.20 2.86 -13.34
CA LEU A 113 5.43 2.06 -13.34
C LEU A 113 5.18 0.55 -13.54
N ARG A 114 4.01 0.06 -13.15
CA ARG A 114 3.62 -1.37 -13.15
C ARG A 114 2.23 -1.59 -13.73
N GLN A 115 1.99 -1.12 -14.94
CA GLN A 115 0.66 -1.15 -15.58
C GLN A 115 0.06 -2.55 -15.69
N LYS A 116 0.88 -3.57 -15.88
CA LYS A 116 0.45 -4.98 -16.03
C LYS A 116 -0.01 -5.61 -14.72
N GLU A 117 0.40 -5.06 -13.58
CA GLU A 117 0.06 -5.59 -12.24
C GLU A 117 -1.28 -5.06 -11.75
N LEU A 118 -2.32 -5.16 -12.60
CA LEU A 118 -3.67 -4.65 -12.37
C LEU A 118 -4.24 -5.09 -11.02
N GLU A 119 -3.99 -6.32 -10.62
CA GLU A 119 -4.53 -6.93 -9.40
C GLU A 119 -3.98 -6.27 -8.12
N ARG A 120 -2.81 -5.67 -8.18
CA ARG A 120 -2.20 -4.98 -7.04
C ARG A 120 -2.74 -3.57 -6.85
N TRP A 121 -2.92 -2.80 -7.91
CA TRP A 121 -3.27 -1.38 -7.80
C TRP A 121 -4.75 -1.07 -8.02
N ALA A 122 -5.44 -1.81 -8.90
CA ALA A 122 -6.79 -1.46 -9.29
C ALA A 122 -7.83 -1.57 -8.16
N PRO A 123 -7.82 -2.58 -7.27
CA PRO A 123 -8.80 -2.64 -6.19
C PRO A 123 -8.70 -1.44 -5.23
N MET A 124 -7.49 -0.99 -4.92
CA MET A 124 -7.28 0.15 -4.02
C MET A 124 -7.68 1.47 -4.68
N LEU A 125 -7.24 1.71 -5.91
CA LEU A 125 -7.62 2.92 -6.66
C LEU A 125 -9.13 2.98 -6.91
N TYR A 126 -9.78 1.85 -7.19
CA TYR A 126 -11.23 1.75 -7.31
C TYR A 126 -11.92 2.26 -6.04
N THR A 127 -11.50 1.76 -4.87
CA THR A 127 -12.06 2.16 -3.58
C THR A 127 -11.82 3.65 -3.30
N ILE A 128 -10.61 4.15 -3.58
CA ILE A 128 -10.26 5.56 -3.40
C ILE A 128 -11.13 6.46 -4.27
N TYR A 129 -11.24 6.17 -5.56
CA TYR A 129 -12.01 6.99 -6.49
C TYR A 129 -13.50 6.98 -6.16
N LEU A 130 -14.03 5.84 -5.69
CA LEU A 130 -15.42 5.75 -5.23
C LEU A 130 -15.65 6.66 -4.01
N ASN A 131 -14.78 6.60 -3.01
CA ASN A 131 -14.91 7.40 -1.78
C ASN A 131 -14.72 8.91 -2.03
N LEU A 132 -13.86 9.27 -2.98
CA LEU A 132 -13.58 10.66 -3.33
C LEU A 132 -14.46 11.21 -4.45
N ASN A 133 -15.49 10.46 -4.89
CA ASN A 133 -16.41 10.83 -5.98
C ASN A 133 -15.70 11.18 -7.31
N LYS A 134 -14.64 10.45 -7.65
CA LYS A 134 -13.87 10.63 -8.88
C LYS A 134 -14.41 9.71 -9.98
N GLY A 135 -15.59 10.03 -10.52
CA GLY A 135 -16.33 9.16 -11.43
C GLY A 135 -15.61 8.84 -12.74
N LYS A 136 -14.88 9.79 -13.33
CA LYS A 136 -14.15 9.56 -14.60
C LYS A 136 -13.03 8.54 -14.41
N GLU A 137 -12.22 8.72 -13.37
CA GLU A 137 -11.11 7.83 -13.03
C GLU A 137 -11.60 6.43 -12.64
N PHE A 138 -12.74 6.37 -11.96
CA PHE A 138 -13.44 5.14 -11.64
C PHE A 138 -13.86 4.36 -12.91
N ASP A 139 -14.49 5.03 -13.87
CA ASP A 139 -14.94 4.43 -15.15
C ASP A 139 -13.75 3.87 -15.96
N GLU A 140 -12.59 4.52 -15.92
CA GLU A 140 -11.38 4.02 -16.59
C GLU A 140 -10.90 2.68 -16.00
N ILE A 141 -10.93 2.54 -14.68
CA ILE A 141 -10.55 1.28 -14.02
C ILE A 141 -11.56 0.18 -14.34
N GLU A 142 -12.85 0.47 -14.31
CA GLU A 142 -13.92 -0.47 -14.67
C GLU A 142 -13.72 -1.02 -16.09
N LYS A 143 -13.45 -0.16 -17.06
CA LYS A 143 -13.17 -0.57 -18.44
C LYS A 143 -11.94 -1.46 -18.55
N LYS A 144 -10.87 -1.14 -17.82
CA LYS A 144 -9.64 -1.96 -17.79
C LYS A 144 -9.85 -3.32 -17.16
N LYS A 145 -10.59 -3.40 -16.05
CA LYS A 145 -10.96 -4.66 -15.40
C LYS A 145 -11.76 -5.57 -16.33
N LYS A 146 -12.77 -5.04 -17.00
CA LYS A 146 -13.59 -5.79 -17.97
C LYS A 146 -12.76 -6.33 -19.13
N LYS A 147 -11.86 -5.52 -19.69
CA LYS A 147 -10.95 -5.94 -20.77
C LYS A 147 -10.00 -7.05 -20.32
N HIS A 148 -9.44 -6.95 -19.11
CA HIS A 148 -8.54 -7.97 -18.57
C HIS A 148 -9.25 -9.29 -18.29
N SER A 149 -10.45 -9.27 -17.74
CA SER A 149 -11.30 -10.45 -17.50
C SER A 149 -11.69 -11.16 -18.80
N ASN A 150 -11.99 -10.40 -19.85
CA ASN A 150 -12.35 -10.98 -21.17
C ASN A 150 -11.14 -11.65 -21.85
N ASN A 151 -9.94 -11.13 -21.67
CA ASN A 151 -8.74 -11.75 -22.23
C ASN A 151 -8.38 -13.06 -21.53
N ARG A 152 -8.55 -13.15 -20.20
CA ARG A 152 -8.32 -14.40 -19.43
C ARG A 152 -9.30 -15.53 -19.76
N LYS A 153 -10.46 -15.24 -20.35
CA LYS A 153 -11.44 -16.26 -20.78
C LYS A 153 -11.18 -16.81 -22.18
N LYS A 154 -10.20 -16.25 -22.90
CA LYS A 154 -9.84 -16.66 -24.27
C LYS A 154 -8.58 -17.51 -24.33
N ASP A 155 -7.85 -17.60 -23.22
CA ASP A 155 -6.70 -18.47 -23.00
C ASP A 155 -7.13 -19.71 -22.17
#